data_9d847dd35d462f77b8372c7435772a78
#
_entry.id   9d847dd35d462f77b8372c7435772a78
#
_cell.length_a   1.000
_cell.length_b   1.000
_cell.length_c   1.000
_cell.angle_alpha   90.00
_cell.angle_beta   90.00
_cell.angle_gamma   90.00
#
_symmetry.space_group_name_H-M   'P 1'
#
loop_
_entity.id
_entity.type
_entity.pdbx_description
1 polymer ?
#
loop_
_entity_poly.entity_id
_entity_poly.type
_entity_poly.pdbx_seq_one_letter_code
_entity_poly.pdbx_strand_id
1 'polypeptide(L)'
;MVLFHVLFEHAAGYALFAVKEVEEIGMLLPQVEDSVLNVGKLDNIVKLVAFSPFKSAQSALENVNAVSEGILHEDLKLLLETYMPTKKKKTLLGVGDAKIGAAIQEELGYPCQAVGVVAELLRGIRLHFHSLVKGLTAQSASKAQLGLGHSYSRAKVKFNVNRVDNMIIQSISLLDQLDKDINTFSMRVREWYGYHFPELIKIVSDNYTYCRMAKYIGNRKELNEEKLEEMEEILMDGAKAQAVLDASRSSMGMDISPIDLINIESFSTRVISLSEYRKELQEYLRSKMTQVAPSLSALIGEVVGARLISHAGSLTNLAKYPASTVQILGAEKALFRALKTRGNTPKYGLIFHSTFIGRAAAKNKGRISRYLANKCTIASRIDCFSEVPTSVFGDKLREQVEERLAFYETGEAPRKNIDVMKEALVEATEVAAEIKRKLAKKERKRMKQEKRKQEALAAAAASGDETMEEPAPKKARKAIEVGDETEPKKRKKHHVEEEEVVEENGVAEVAEPKKKKKKKKHVEEDEAEEHSGTNIVPEDTAQPKKKKKKVK
;
A
#
# COMPACT_ATOMS: atom_id res chain seq x y z
N MET A 1 25.70 -24.17 -47.82
CA MET A 1 24.69 -23.28 -47.26
C MET A 1 24.68 -23.39 -45.75
N VAL A 2 24.85 -22.31 -45.05
CA VAL A 2 24.71 -22.22 -43.58
C VAL A 2 23.21 -21.99 -43.28
N LEU A 3 22.62 -22.82 -42.44
CA LEU A 3 21.22 -22.66 -42.05
C LEU A 3 21.18 -21.63 -40.92
N PHE A 4 20.52 -20.49 -41.14
CA PHE A 4 20.42 -19.42 -40.16
C PHE A 4 19.05 -19.42 -39.49
N HIS A 5 19.03 -19.41 -38.15
CA HIS A 5 17.81 -19.35 -37.35
C HIS A 5 17.93 -18.18 -36.40
N VAL A 6 16.81 -17.57 -36.04
CA VAL A 6 16.73 -16.48 -35.06
C VAL A 6 15.78 -16.88 -33.95
N LEU A 7 16.27 -16.81 -32.73
CA LEU A 7 15.47 -17.00 -31.53
C LEU A 7 14.88 -15.65 -31.09
N PHE A 8 13.58 -15.60 -30.96
CA PHE A 8 12.88 -14.42 -30.45
C PHE A 8 12.18 -14.74 -29.12
N GLU A 9 12.46 -13.93 -28.14
CA GLU A 9 11.92 -14.04 -26.79
C GLU A 9 10.75 -13.06 -26.65
N HIS A 10 9.53 -13.60 -26.47
CA HIS A 10 8.33 -12.81 -26.30
C HIS A 10 7.70 -13.12 -24.93
N ALA A 11 6.93 -12.17 -24.38
CA ALA A 11 6.22 -12.34 -23.11
C ALA A 11 5.23 -13.53 -23.09
N ALA A 12 4.76 -13.96 -24.25
CA ALA A 12 3.85 -15.10 -24.38
C ALA A 12 4.56 -16.44 -24.61
N GLY A 13 5.84 -16.45 -24.97
CA GLY A 13 6.59 -17.67 -25.28
C GLY A 13 7.84 -17.43 -26.12
N TYR A 14 8.54 -18.50 -26.44
CA TYR A 14 9.69 -18.49 -27.35
C TYR A 14 9.28 -18.79 -28.79
N ALA A 15 9.84 -18.03 -29.72
CA ALA A 15 9.63 -18.27 -31.16
C ALA A 15 10.97 -18.49 -31.85
N LEU A 16 11.02 -19.53 -32.71
CA LEU A 16 12.17 -19.83 -33.54
C LEU A 16 11.81 -19.54 -35.00
N PHE A 17 12.60 -18.72 -35.65
CA PHE A 17 12.43 -18.34 -37.05
C PHE A 17 13.59 -18.87 -37.90
N ALA A 18 13.31 -19.35 -39.09
CA ALA A 18 14.32 -19.64 -40.09
C ALA A 18 14.47 -18.43 -41.03
N VAL A 19 15.70 -18.04 -41.27
CA VAL A 19 16.04 -16.93 -42.17
C VAL A 19 16.53 -17.52 -43.51
N LYS A 20 15.95 -17.06 -44.59
CA LYS A 20 16.36 -17.43 -45.93
C LYS A 20 17.49 -16.52 -46.40
N GLU A 21 18.45 -17.07 -47.14
CA GLU A 21 19.48 -16.31 -47.89
C GLU A 21 20.45 -15.47 -47.03
N VAL A 22 21.23 -16.16 -46.18
CA VAL A 22 22.13 -15.52 -45.19
C VAL A 22 23.31 -14.79 -45.84
N GLU A 23 23.80 -15.24 -46.98
CA GLU A 23 24.99 -14.67 -47.64
C GLU A 23 24.71 -13.31 -48.30
N GLU A 24 23.51 -13.13 -48.85
CA GLU A 24 23.09 -11.83 -49.42
C GLU A 24 22.65 -10.82 -48.37
N ILE A 25 22.03 -11.25 -47.27
CA ILE A 25 21.55 -10.38 -46.19
C ILE A 25 22.71 -9.69 -45.44
N GLY A 26 23.86 -10.39 -45.29
CA GLY A 26 25.05 -9.81 -44.66
C GLY A 26 25.65 -8.62 -45.40
N MET A 27 25.45 -8.54 -46.73
CA MET A 27 25.94 -7.46 -47.59
C MET A 27 24.91 -6.35 -47.82
N LEU A 28 23.62 -6.57 -47.53
CA LEU A 28 22.52 -5.67 -47.87
C LEU A 28 21.75 -5.16 -46.65
N LEU A 29 22.47 -4.66 -45.64
CA LEU A 29 21.90 -4.08 -44.44
C LEU A 29 20.75 -3.05 -44.72
N PRO A 30 20.85 -2.17 -45.74
CA PRO A 30 19.76 -1.24 -46.07
C PRO A 30 18.45 -1.92 -46.52
N GLN A 31 18.54 -3.07 -47.21
CA GLN A 31 17.35 -3.81 -47.64
C GLN A 31 16.65 -4.51 -46.46
N VAL A 32 17.40 -4.92 -45.43
CA VAL A 32 16.84 -5.46 -44.20
C VAL A 32 16.15 -4.36 -43.42
N GLU A 33 16.73 -3.18 -43.36
CA GLU A 33 16.11 -2.01 -42.71
C GLU A 33 14.78 -1.63 -43.38
N ASP A 34 14.73 -1.61 -44.70
CA ASP A 34 13.48 -1.37 -45.47
C ASP A 34 12.46 -2.49 -45.24
N SER A 35 12.89 -3.72 -45.09
CA SER A 35 12.00 -4.88 -44.86
C SER A 35 11.38 -4.86 -43.46
N VAL A 36 12.05 -4.27 -42.47
CA VAL A 36 11.55 -4.15 -41.09
C VAL A 36 10.22 -3.39 -41.00
N LEU A 37 10.01 -2.41 -41.85
CA LEU A 37 8.78 -1.61 -41.86
C LEU A 37 7.63 -2.25 -42.64
N ASN A 38 7.90 -3.25 -43.48
CA ASN A 38 6.91 -3.87 -44.34
C ASN A 38 6.75 -5.36 -44.07
N VAL A 39 5.59 -5.78 -43.52
CA VAL A 39 5.27 -7.16 -43.15
C VAL A 39 5.48 -8.14 -44.32
N GLY A 40 5.03 -7.78 -45.52
CA GLY A 40 5.12 -8.65 -46.68
C GLY A 40 6.56 -8.90 -47.15
N LYS A 41 7.46 -7.91 -47.02
CA LYS A 41 8.89 -8.06 -47.29
C LYS A 41 9.57 -8.93 -46.22
N LEU A 42 9.20 -8.70 -44.94
CA LEU A 42 9.76 -9.45 -43.80
C LEU A 42 9.38 -10.95 -43.86
N ASP A 43 8.14 -11.28 -44.20
CA ASP A 43 7.65 -12.67 -44.29
C ASP A 43 8.35 -13.47 -45.40
N ASN A 44 8.87 -12.83 -46.42
CA ASN A 44 9.70 -13.47 -47.45
C ASN A 44 11.09 -13.84 -46.94
N ILE A 45 11.63 -13.05 -45.97
CA ILE A 45 12.97 -13.26 -45.39
C ILE A 45 12.93 -14.21 -44.21
N VAL A 46 11.94 -14.06 -43.34
CA VAL A 46 11.84 -14.72 -42.03
C VAL A 46 10.58 -15.62 -41.98
N LYS A 47 10.75 -16.91 -41.73
CA LYS A 47 9.64 -17.85 -41.58
C LYS A 47 9.60 -18.44 -40.18
N LEU A 48 8.43 -18.46 -39.58
CA LEU A 48 8.21 -19.11 -38.28
C LEU A 48 8.41 -20.62 -38.41
N VAL A 49 9.34 -21.20 -37.64
CA VAL A 49 9.58 -22.63 -37.54
C VAL A 49 8.75 -23.22 -36.41
N ALA A 50 8.84 -22.61 -35.24
CA ALA A 50 8.14 -23.07 -34.05
C ALA A 50 7.82 -21.91 -33.11
N PHE A 51 6.69 -22.03 -32.41
CA PHE A 51 6.32 -21.16 -31.29
C PHE A 51 5.94 -22.02 -30.09
N SER A 52 6.61 -21.82 -28.97
CA SER A 52 6.33 -22.50 -27.71
C SER A 52 5.74 -21.49 -26.71
N PRO A 53 4.42 -21.50 -26.50
CA PRO A 53 3.79 -20.63 -25.53
C PRO A 53 4.13 -21.08 -24.10
N PHE A 54 4.26 -20.13 -23.17
CA PHE A 54 4.44 -20.45 -21.76
C PHE A 54 3.14 -21.03 -21.17
N LYS A 55 3.28 -22.08 -20.36
CA LYS A 55 2.14 -22.79 -19.74
C LYS A 55 1.42 -21.96 -18.68
N SER A 56 2.14 -21.05 -18.01
CA SER A 56 1.61 -20.21 -16.95
C SER A 56 2.38 -18.90 -16.85
N ALA A 57 1.79 -17.89 -16.18
CA ALA A 57 2.47 -16.64 -15.90
C ALA A 57 3.71 -16.82 -14.99
N GLN A 58 3.70 -17.85 -14.14
CA GLN A 58 4.84 -18.19 -13.29
C GLN A 58 5.98 -18.78 -14.11
N SER A 59 5.70 -19.73 -15.01
CA SER A 59 6.69 -20.27 -15.95
C SER A 59 7.28 -19.16 -16.83
N ALA A 60 6.46 -18.22 -17.31
CA ALA A 60 6.95 -17.05 -18.06
C ALA A 60 7.94 -16.21 -17.23
N LEU A 61 7.64 -15.98 -15.94
CA LEU A 61 8.51 -15.22 -15.04
C LEU A 61 9.84 -15.96 -14.77
N GLU A 62 9.81 -17.26 -14.55
CA GLU A 62 11.00 -18.09 -14.34
C GLU A 62 11.90 -18.08 -15.58
N ASN A 63 11.31 -18.26 -16.76
CA ASN A 63 12.04 -18.20 -18.03
C ASN A 63 12.70 -16.83 -18.28
N VAL A 64 11.97 -15.71 -18.07
CA VAL A 64 12.54 -14.37 -18.26
C VAL A 64 13.64 -14.07 -17.23
N ASN A 65 13.51 -14.56 -15.99
CA ASN A 65 14.58 -14.46 -15.00
C ASN A 65 15.83 -15.22 -15.45
N ALA A 66 15.68 -16.47 -15.92
CA ALA A 66 16.77 -17.29 -16.40
C ALA A 66 17.48 -16.62 -17.59
N VAL A 67 16.74 -16.16 -18.59
CA VAL A 67 17.29 -15.42 -19.74
C VAL A 67 18.06 -14.18 -19.31
N SER A 68 17.51 -13.39 -18.37
CA SER A 68 18.18 -12.16 -17.88
C SER A 68 19.48 -12.44 -17.10
N GLU A 69 19.61 -13.64 -16.54
CA GLU A 69 20.81 -14.09 -15.82
C GLU A 69 21.78 -14.84 -16.74
N GLY A 70 21.37 -15.12 -17.99
CA GLY A 70 22.17 -15.87 -18.96
C GLY A 70 22.17 -17.38 -18.71
N ILE A 71 21.12 -17.90 -18.07
CA ILE A 71 20.95 -19.33 -17.76
C ILE A 71 20.00 -19.96 -18.77
N LEU A 72 20.33 -21.13 -19.31
CA LEU A 72 19.48 -21.88 -20.23
C LEU A 72 18.36 -22.58 -19.43
N HIS A 73 17.10 -22.13 -19.59
CA HIS A 73 15.95 -22.76 -18.98
C HIS A 73 15.52 -24.03 -19.73
N GLU A 74 14.94 -25.00 -19.02
CA GLU A 74 14.50 -26.29 -19.58
C GLU A 74 13.52 -26.12 -20.74
N ASP A 75 12.56 -25.20 -20.68
CA ASP A 75 11.60 -24.93 -21.76
C ASP A 75 12.29 -24.44 -23.03
N LEU A 76 13.31 -23.57 -22.91
CA LEU A 76 14.12 -23.10 -24.06
C LEU A 76 14.99 -24.19 -24.61
N LYS A 77 15.61 -24.99 -23.76
CA LYS A 77 16.40 -26.16 -24.15
C LYS A 77 15.57 -27.15 -24.95
N LEU A 78 14.39 -27.51 -24.48
CA LEU A 78 13.46 -28.40 -25.14
C LEU A 78 13.03 -27.88 -26.52
N LEU A 79 12.73 -26.56 -26.63
CA LEU A 79 12.41 -25.95 -27.93
C LEU A 79 13.57 -26.12 -28.94
N LEU A 80 14.79 -25.76 -28.51
CA LEU A 80 15.96 -25.83 -29.39
C LEU A 80 16.30 -27.28 -29.77
N GLU A 81 16.25 -28.24 -28.86
CA GLU A 81 16.49 -29.66 -29.14
C GLU A 81 15.45 -30.25 -30.10
N THR A 82 14.19 -29.80 -30.01
CA THR A 82 13.09 -30.33 -30.85
C THR A 82 13.11 -29.78 -32.26
N TYR A 83 13.38 -28.49 -32.44
CA TYR A 83 13.16 -27.82 -33.73
C TYR A 83 14.42 -27.37 -34.44
N MET A 84 15.59 -27.40 -33.79
CA MET A 84 16.86 -27.08 -34.46
C MET A 84 17.42 -28.27 -35.22
N PRO A 85 18.05 -28.03 -36.39
CA PRO A 85 18.67 -29.08 -37.17
C PRO A 85 19.79 -29.78 -36.41
N THR A 86 19.89 -31.11 -36.57
CA THR A 86 20.92 -31.97 -35.93
C THR A 86 22.34 -31.64 -36.37
N LYS A 87 22.51 -30.99 -37.52
CA LYS A 87 23.84 -30.63 -38.09
C LYS A 87 24.36 -29.31 -37.47
N LYS A 88 24.78 -29.37 -36.21
CA LYS A 88 25.17 -28.19 -35.39
C LYS A 88 26.24 -27.30 -36.03
N LYS A 89 27.25 -27.87 -36.72
CA LYS A 89 28.34 -27.12 -37.39
C LYS A 89 27.92 -26.30 -38.61
N LYS A 90 26.75 -26.59 -39.21
CA LYS A 90 26.22 -25.88 -40.39
C LYS A 90 25.03 -24.99 -40.05
N THR A 91 24.72 -24.84 -38.79
CA THR A 91 23.60 -24.04 -38.31
C THR A 91 24.10 -22.90 -37.46
N LEU A 92 23.66 -21.67 -37.73
CA LEU A 92 23.94 -20.48 -36.97
C LEU A 92 22.65 -20.01 -36.27
N LEU A 93 22.75 -19.68 -35.00
CA LEU A 93 21.62 -19.17 -34.22
C LEU A 93 21.81 -17.68 -33.86
N GLY A 94 20.90 -16.84 -34.33
CA GLY A 94 20.82 -15.42 -33.90
C GLY A 94 20.07 -15.32 -32.59
N VAL A 95 20.64 -14.64 -31.62
CA VAL A 95 20.08 -14.43 -30.27
C VAL A 95 20.08 -12.95 -29.89
N GLY A 96 19.17 -12.55 -29.01
CA GLY A 96 19.04 -11.15 -28.59
C GLY A 96 20.10 -10.70 -27.59
N ASP A 97 20.59 -11.61 -26.74
CA ASP A 97 21.63 -11.34 -25.74
C ASP A 97 22.81 -12.31 -25.89
N ALA A 98 24.01 -11.76 -25.86
CA ALA A 98 25.26 -12.53 -25.96
C ALA A 98 25.44 -13.53 -24.80
N LYS A 99 24.90 -13.25 -23.60
CA LYS A 99 25.00 -14.12 -22.43
C LYS A 99 24.24 -15.42 -22.64
N ILE A 100 22.98 -15.32 -23.11
CA ILE A 100 22.21 -16.52 -23.40
C ILE A 100 22.78 -17.29 -24.60
N GLY A 101 23.38 -16.57 -25.57
CA GLY A 101 24.10 -17.18 -26.69
C GLY A 101 25.29 -18.02 -26.24
N ALA A 102 26.08 -17.54 -25.28
CA ALA A 102 27.19 -18.29 -24.70
C ALA A 102 26.70 -19.55 -23.97
N ALA A 103 25.63 -19.45 -23.16
CA ALA A 103 25.04 -20.59 -22.47
C ALA A 103 24.51 -21.68 -23.47
N ILE A 104 23.84 -21.24 -24.55
CA ILE A 104 23.37 -22.14 -25.60
C ILE A 104 24.55 -22.84 -26.32
N GLN A 105 25.62 -22.11 -26.59
CA GLN A 105 26.81 -22.66 -27.22
C GLN A 105 27.51 -23.65 -26.29
N GLU A 106 27.58 -23.39 -25.00
CA GLU A 106 28.22 -24.28 -24.02
C GLU A 106 27.42 -25.57 -23.81
N GLU A 107 26.09 -25.49 -23.62
CA GLU A 107 25.26 -26.65 -23.32
C GLU A 107 24.82 -27.44 -24.58
N LEU A 108 24.42 -26.75 -25.63
CA LEU A 108 23.86 -27.37 -26.84
C LEU A 108 24.83 -27.43 -28.02
N GLY A 109 25.93 -26.67 -27.98
CA GLY A 109 26.98 -26.66 -29.01
C GLY A 109 26.59 -26.00 -30.33
N TYR A 110 25.56 -25.15 -30.37
CA TYR A 110 25.21 -24.33 -31.53
C TYR A 110 26.01 -23.05 -31.55
N PRO A 111 26.64 -22.66 -32.67
CA PRO A 111 27.29 -21.35 -32.81
C PRO A 111 26.22 -20.25 -32.77
N CYS A 112 26.40 -19.26 -31.87
CA CYS A 112 25.46 -18.18 -31.66
C CYS A 112 26.03 -16.85 -32.12
N GLN A 113 25.19 -15.98 -32.70
CA GLN A 113 25.52 -14.62 -33.10
C GLN A 113 24.50 -13.63 -32.49
N ALA A 114 24.99 -12.55 -31.84
CA ALA A 114 24.13 -11.54 -31.22
C ALA A 114 24.26 -10.14 -31.84
N VAL A 115 25.10 -9.97 -32.85
CA VAL A 115 25.48 -8.65 -33.42
C VAL A 115 25.19 -8.60 -34.92
N GLY A 116 25.14 -7.38 -35.47
CA GLY A 116 24.96 -7.14 -36.90
C GLY A 116 23.49 -7.31 -37.33
N VAL A 117 23.28 -8.08 -38.41
CA VAL A 117 21.95 -8.29 -39.01
C VAL A 117 20.92 -8.88 -38.05
N VAL A 118 21.37 -9.64 -37.02
CA VAL A 118 20.48 -10.22 -36.00
C VAL A 118 19.65 -9.18 -35.28
N ALA A 119 20.25 -8.04 -34.92
CA ALA A 119 19.56 -6.98 -34.21
C ALA A 119 18.39 -6.39 -35.03
N GLU A 120 18.59 -6.17 -36.32
CA GLU A 120 17.56 -5.65 -37.23
C GLU A 120 16.46 -6.66 -37.50
N LEU A 121 16.81 -7.94 -37.68
CA LEU A 121 15.84 -9.01 -37.81
C LEU A 121 14.96 -9.13 -36.57
N LEU A 122 15.56 -9.09 -35.38
CA LEU A 122 14.82 -9.09 -34.11
C LEU A 122 13.93 -7.85 -33.95
N ARG A 123 14.37 -6.67 -34.45
CA ARG A 123 13.55 -5.46 -34.46
C ARG A 123 12.32 -5.64 -35.35
N GLY A 124 12.48 -6.18 -36.55
CA GLY A 124 11.38 -6.47 -37.47
C GLY A 124 10.40 -7.50 -36.93
N ILE A 125 10.94 -8.61 -36.40
CA ILE A 125 10.12 -9.64 -35.76
C ILE A 125 9.32 -9.05 -34.59
N ARG A 126 9.94 -8.22 -33.75
CA ARG A 126 9.26 -7.56 -32.61
C ARG A 126 8.11 -6.68 -33.05
N LEU A 127 8.28 -5.90 -34.12
CA LEU A 127 7.25 -5.00 -34.63
C LEU A 127 6.03 -5.76 -35.19
N HIS A 128 6.29 -6.87 -35.90
CA HIS A 128 5.26 -7.61 -36.60
C HIS A 128 4.91 -8.98 -35.97
N PHE A 129 5.34 -9.23 -34.73
CA PHE A 129 5.22 -10.53 -34.09
C PHE A 129 3.79 -11.07 -34.05
N HIS A 130 2.81 -10.20 -33.82
CA HIS A 130 1.39 -10.57 -33.79
C HIS A 130 0.84 -11.03 -35.14
N SER A 131 1.49 -10.60 -36.25
CA SER A 131 1.12 -11.02 -37.61
C SER A 131 1.83 -12.31 -38.03
N LEU A 132 3.05 -12.54 -37.50
CA LEU A 132 3.87 -13.71 -37.83
C LEU A 132 3.42 -14.96 -37.05
N VAL A 133 2.80 -14.83 -35.90
CA VAL A 133 2.34 -15.94 -35.04
C VAL A 133 0.81 -16.04 -35.11
N LYS A 134 0.30 -17.12 -35.66
CA LYS A 134 -1.14 -17.39 -35.74
C LYS A 134 -1.75 -17.55 -34.35
N GLY A 135 -2.87 -16.89 -34.09
CA GLY A 135 -3.60 -16.95 -32.84
C GLY A 135 -3.17 -15.95 -31.77
N LEU A 136 -2.15 -15.13 -32.03
CA LEU A 136 -1.72 -14.06 -31.14
C LEU A 136 -2.27 -12.70 -31.64
N THR A 137 -3.13 -12.06 -30.86
CA THR A 137 -3.64 -10.72 -31.17
C THR A 137 -2.73 -9.64 -30.57
N ALA A 138 -2.66 -8.46 -31.18
CA ALA A 138 -1.88 -7.33 -30.66
C ALA A 138 -2.29 -6.97 -29.22
N GLN A 139 -3.58 -7.09 -28.90
CA GLN A 139 -4.11 -6.83 -27.55
C GLN A 139 -3.66 -7.89 -26.53
N SER A 140 -3.68 -9.18 -26.91
CA SER A 140 -3.20 -10.24 -26.00
C SER A 140 -1.69 -10.17 -25.77
N ALA A 141 -0.91 -9.84 -26.82
CA ALA A 141 0.53 -9.61 -26.71
C ALA A 141 0.86 -8.45 -25.76
N SER A 142 0.15 -7.31 -25.91
CA SER A 142 0.32 -6.14 -25.03
C SER A 142 -0.02 -6.45 -23.57
N LYS A 143 -1.12 -7.17 -23.32
CA LYS A 143 -1.50 -7.60 -21.95
C LYS A 143 -0.45 -8.55 -21.34
N ALA A 144 0.08 -9.49 -22.13
CA ALA A 144 1.13 -10.41 -21.67
C ALA A 144 2.42 -9.65 -21.33
N GLN A 145 2.84 -8.71 -22.18
CA GLN A 145 4.03 -7.89 -21.93
C GLN A 145 3.89 -7.02 -20.68
N LEU A 146 2.74 -6.37 -20.50
CA LEU A 146 2.47 -5.55 -19.32
C LEU A 146 2.48 -6.39 -18.04
N GLY A 147 1.77 -7.52 -18.05
CA GLY A 147 1.69 -8.43 -16.90
C GLY A 147 3.04 -9.03 -16.51
N LEU A 148 3.79 -9.53 -17.51
CA LEU A 148 5.12 -10.09 -17.29
C LEU A 148 6.13 -9.03 -16.85
N GLY A 149 6.10 -7.83 -17.46
CA GLY A 149 6.98 -6.72 -17.10
C GLY A 149 6.79 -6.28 -15.64
N HIS A 150 5.55 -6.17 -15.17
CA HIS A 150 5.27 -5.88 -13.77
C HIS A 150 5.72 -7.00 -12.84
N SER A 151 5.49 -8.27 -13.20
CA SER A 151 5.90 -9.42 -12.39
C SER A 151 7.43 -9.54 -12.30
N TYR A 152 8.11 -9.36 -13.42
CA TYR A 152 9.58 -9.35 -13.49
C TYR A 152 10.19 -8.22 -12.66
N SER A 153 9.67 -7.00 -12.80
CA SER A 153 10.13 -5.84 -12.04
C SER A 153 9.98 -6.07 -10.53
N ARG A 154 8.85 -6.63 -10.10
CA ARG A 154 8.59 -7.00 -8.69
C ARG A 154 9.55 -8.08 -8.20
N ALA A 155 9.82 -9.10 -9.00
CA ALA A 155 10.75 -10.18 -8.65
C ALA A 155 12.18 -9.67 -8.49
N LYS A 156 12.68 -8.82 -9.42
CA LYS A 156 14.03 -8.25 -9.35
C LYS A 156 14.23 -7.28 -8.19
N VAL A 157 13.19 -6.51 -7.82
CA VAL A 157 13.21 -5.61 -6.65
C VAL A 157 12.93 -6.37 -5.34
N LYS A 158 12.76 -7.71 -5.36
CA LYS A 158 12.31 -8.53 -4.22
C LYS A 158 11.01 -7.98 -3.59
N PHE A 159 10.11 -7.54 -4.44
CA PHE A 159 8.85 -6.95 -4.03
C PHE A 159 7.97 -7.99 -3.34
N ASN A 160 7.73 -7.81 -2.06
CA ASN A 160 6.79 -8.63 -1.30
C ASN A 160 5.42 -7.95 -1.29
N VAL A 161 4.41 -8.59 -1.89
CA VAL A 161 3.02 -8.08 -1.96
C VAL A 161 2.45 -7.79 -0.57
N ASN A 162 2.85 -8.56 0.45
CA ASN A 162 2.40 -8.37 1.83
C ASN A 162 3.08 -7.19 2.53
N ARG A 163 4.14 -6.62 1.95
CA ARG A 163 4.91 -5.48 2.48
C ARG A 163 4.73 -4.21 1.68
N VAL A 164 3.56 -4.00 1.08
CA VAL A 164 3.26 -2.78 0.34
C VAL A 164 3.00 -1.64 1.31
N ASP A 165 3.94 -0.73 1.43
CA ASP A 165 3.86 0.47 2.25
C ASP A 165 2.87 1.51 1.70
N ASN A 166 2.54 1.43 0.40
CA ASN A 166 1.58 2.33 -0.22
C ASN A 166 0.18 2.25 0.45
N MET A 167 -0.24 1.05 0.87
CA MET A 167 -1.51 0.90 1.60
C MET A 167 -1.49 1.62 2.95
N ILE A 168 -0.35 1.65 3.62
CA ILE A 168 -0.16 2.40 4.87
C ILE A 168 -0.26 3.90 4.61
N ILE A 169 0.40 4.40 3.54
CA ILE A 169 0.38 5.80 3.15
C ILE A 169 -1.03 6.28 2.84
N GLN A 170 -1.78 5.52 2.05
CA GLN A 170 -3.15 5.86 1.69
C GLN A 170 -4.08 5.78 2.91
N SER A 171 -3.94 4.76 3.74
CA SER A 171 -4.77 4.59 4.94
C SER A 171 -4.56 5.72 5.95
N ILE A 172 -3.33 6.14 6.20
CA ILE A 172 -3.08 7.24 7.16
C ILE A 172 -3.57 8.59 6.60
N SER A 173 -3.44 8.83 5.30
CA SER A 173 -3.96 10.03 4.65
C SER A 173 -5.48 10.10 4.72
N LEU A 174 -6.15 8.97 4.48
CA LEU A 174 -7.60 8.86 4.61
C LEU A 174 -8.04 9.03 6.07
N LEU A 175 -7.31 8.46 7.04
CA LEU A 175 -7.60 8.61 8.46
C LEU A 175 -7.52 10.08 8.90
N ASP A 176 -6.48 10.80 8.47
CA ASP A 176 -6.33 12.23 8.76
C ASP A 176 -7.45 13.08 8.09
N GLN A 177 -7.97 12.66 6.94
CA GLN A 177 -9.12 13.31 6.29
C GLN A 177 -10.42 13.01 7.03
N LEU A 178 -10.65 11.74 7.42
CA LEU A 178 -11.82 11.35 8.21
C LEU A 178 -11.89 12.10 9.55
N ASP A 179 -10.77 12.30 10.23
CA ASP A 179 -10.71 13.07 11.46
C ASP A 179 -11.20 14.51 11.26
N LYS A 180 -10.83 15.16 10.16
CA LYS A 180 -11.31 16.51 9.82
C LYS A 180 -12.78 16.51 9.45
N ASP A 181 -13.23 15.54 8.66
CA ASP A 181 -14.62 15.45 8.21
C ASP A 181 -15.55 15.17 9.39
N ILE A 182 -15.22 14.21 10.24
CA ILE A 182 -15.97 13.91 11.48
C ILE A 182 -16.07 15.16 12.35
N ASN A 183 -14.96 15.86 12.55
CA ASN A 183 -14.98 17.09 13.35
C ASN A 183 -15.85 18.17 12.71
N THR A 184 -15.73 18.37 11.40
CA THR A 184 -16.51 19.41 10.69
C THR A 184 -18.00 19.11 10.73
N PHE A 185 -18.41 17.88 10.43
CA PHE A 185 -19.81 17.48 10.46
C PHE A 185 -20.39 17.50 11.87
N SER A 186 -19.65 17.00 12.86
CA SER A 186 -20.11 17.02 14.27
C SER A 186 -20.27 18.43 14.81
N MET A 187 -19.40 19.37 14.42
CA MET A 187 -19.55 20.78 14.79
C MET A 187 -20.82 21.39 14.19
N ARG A 188 -21.19 21.04 12.96
CA ARG A 188 -22.46 21.48 12.35
C ARG A 188 -23.66 20.90 13.06
N VAL A 189 -23.64 19.62 13.42
CA VAL A 189 -24.71 19.01 14.23
C VAL A 189 -24.84 19.71 15.58
N ARG A 190 -23.72 20.00 16.26
CA ARG A 190 -23.73 20.73 17.54
C ARG A 190 -24.31 22.14 17.40
N GLU A 191 -23.92 22.85 16.36
CA GLU A 191 -24.41 24.20 16.07
C GLU A 191 -25.91 24.19 15.81
N TRP A 192 -26.42 23.35 14.92
CA TRP A 192 -27.82 23.31 14.54
C TRP A 192 -28.73 22.75 15.62
N TYR A 193 -28.37 21.65 16.23
CA TYR A 193 -29.15 21.05 17.31
C TYR A 193 -29.06 21.86 18.61
N GLY A 194 -27.98 22.60 18.78
CA GLY A 194 -27.78 23.48 19.93
C GLY A 194 -28.79 24.64 20.02
N TYR A 195 -29.44 25.05 18.93
CA TYR A 195 -30.57 25.98 18.96
C TYR A 195 -31.81 25.36 19.61
N HIS A 196 -32.01 24.08 19.45
CA HIS A 196 -33.12 23.32 20.01
C HIS A 196 -32.83 22.84 21.42
N PHE A 197 -31.59 22.33 21.68
CA PHE A 197 -31.20 21.78 22.96
C PHE A 197 -29.78 22.22 23.35
N PRO A 198 -29.59 23.48 23.81
CA PRO A 198 -28.28 24.05 24.12
C PRO A 198 -27.56 23.37 25.28
N GLU A 199 -28.28 22.87 26.28
CA GLU A 199 -27.72 22.25 27.48
C GLU A 199 -26.98 20.93 27.17
N LEU A 200 -27.42 20.20 26.15
CA LEU A 200 -26.78 18.93 25.73
C LEU A 200 -25.30 19.10 25.38
N ILE A 201 -24.91 20.26 24.81
CA ILE A 201 -23.52 20.58 24.47
C ILE A 201 -22.61 20.57 25.71
N LYS A 202 -23.13 21.01 26.85
CA LYS A 202 -22.38 21.09 28.13
C LYS A 202 -22.27 19.72 28.79
N ILE A 203 -23.31 18.90 28.70
CA ILE A 203 -23.38 17.55 29.32
C ILE A 203 -22.54 16.57 28.55
N VAL A 204 -22.63 16.58 27.20
CA VAL A 204 -21.95 15.62 26.32
C VAL A 204 -20.85 16.34 25.55
N SER A 205 -19.61 16.17 25.98
CA SER A 205 -18.44 16.79 25.36
C SER A 205 -17.94 16.03 24.12
N ASP A 206 -18.10 14.71 24.08
CA ASP A 206 -17.64 13.86 22.96
C ASP A 206 -18.54 14.00 21.73
N ASN A 207 -17.91 14.16 20.56
CA ASN A 207 -18.61 14.41 19.30
C ASN A 207 -19.42 13.20 18.81
N TYR A 208 -18.89 12.00 18.95
CA TYR A 208 -19.56 10.77 18.52
C TYR A 208 -20.81 10.50 19.38
N THR A 209 -20.61 10.53 20.68
CA THR A 209 -21.70 10.35 21.66
C THR A 209 -22.76 11.43 21.52
N TYR A 210 -22.36 12.69 21.29
CA TYR A 210 -23.28 13.78 21.04
C TYR A 210 -24.18 13.54 19.82
N CYS A 211 -23.61 13.13 18.70
CA CYS A 211 -24.38 12.84 17.49
C CYS A 211 -25.31 11.62 17.67
N ARG A 212 -24.91 10.60 18.42
CA ARG A 212 -25.78 9.48 18.80
C ARG A 212 -26.94 9.95 19.65
N MET A 213 -26.66 10.78 20.65
CA MET A 213 -27.71 11.37 21.51
C MET A 213 -28.66 12.28 20.74
N ALA A 214 -28.14 13.17 19.90
CA ALA A 214 -28.98 14.05 19.08
C ALA A 214 -29.90 13.29 18.14
N LYS A 215 -29.42 12.19 17.54
CA LYS A 215 -30.23 11.29 16.73
C LYS A 215 -31.29 10.55 17.55
N TYR A 216 -30.94 10.09 18.74
CA TYR A 216 -31.84 9.32 19.60
C TYR A 216 -32.95 10.18 20.21
N ILE A 217 -32.59 11.36 20.72
CA ILE A 217 -33.54 12.28 21.35
C ILE A 217 -34.51 12.84 20.32
N GLY A 218 -34.03 13.26 19.15
CA GLY A 218 -34.84 13.94 18.14
C GLY A 218 -35.45 15.22 18.71
N ASN A 219 -36.76 15.22 18.94
CA ASN A 219 -37.43 16.34 19.59
C ASN A 219 -37.35 16.20 21.13
N ARG A 220 -36.74 17.19 21.80
CA ARG A 220 -36.58 17.15 23.27
C ARG A 220 -37.90 17.04 24.04
N LYS A 221 -39.03 17.54 23.48
CA LYS A 221 -40.35 17.47 24.10
C LYS A 221 -40.90 16.05 24.19
N GLU A 222 -40.39 15.13 23.38
CA GLU A 222 -40.79 13.73 23.34
C GLU A 222 -39.92 12.83 24.25
N LEU A 223 -39.02 13.43 25.02
CA LEU A 223 -38.15 12.71 25.92
C LEU A 223 -38.90 12.32 27.21
N ASN A 224 -39.06 11.01 27.42
CA ASN A 224 -39.76 10.41 28.56
C ASN A 224 -38.76 9.62 29.43
N GLU A 225 -39.19 9.26 30.64
CA GLU A 225 -38.41 8.41 31.56
C GLU A 225 -38.14 6.99 31.00
N GLU A 226 -39.02 6.49 30.12
CA GLU A 226 -38.85 5.21 29.45
C GLU A 226 -37.59 5.13 28.56
N LYS A 227 -37.17 6.28 28.04
CA LYS A 227 -35.94 6.40 27.19
C LYS A 227 -34.64 6.48 27.99
N LEU A 228 -34.71 6.48 29.32
CA LEU A 228 -33.55 6.67 30.19
C LEU A 228 -32.56 5.50 30.08
N GLU A 229 -33.02 4.26 30.02
CA GLU A 229 -32.17 3.07 29.92
C GLU A 229 -31.34 3.09 28.64
N GLU A 230 -31.95 3.40 27.49
CA GLU A 230 -31.23 3.48 26.21
C GLU A 230 -30.26 4.67 26.16
N MET A 231 -30.61 5.82 26.81
CA MET A 231 -29.68 6.94 26.95
C MET A 231 -28.48 6.57 27.82
N GLU A 232 -28.68 5.81 28.88
CA GLU A 232 -27.61 5.30 29.75
C GLU A 232 -26.68 4.36 28.98
N GLU A 233 -27.20 3.49 28.12
CA GLU A 233 -26.42 2.63 27.25
C GLU A 233 -25.57 3.44 26.24
N ILE A 234 -26.10 4.54 25.70
CA ILE A 234 -25.36 5.42 24.78
C ILE A 234 -24.26 6.21 25.50
N LEU A 235 -24.55 6.76 26.69
CA LEU A 235 -23.66 7.62 27.46
C LEU A 235 -22.66 6.84 28.32
N MET A 236 -22.94 5.57 28.60
CA MET A 236 -22.19 4.73 29.58
C MET A 236 -22.12 5.38 30.98
N ASP A 237 -23.10 6.23 31.33
CA ASP A 237 -23.11 7.00 32.58
C ASP A 237 -24.54 7.42 32.93
N GLY A 238 -25.15 6.77 33.94
CA GLY A 238 -26.52 7.03 34.39
C GLY A 238 -26.71 8.44 34.92
N ALA A 239 -25.69 9.02 35.58
CA ALA A 239 -25.79 10.39 36.09
C ALA A 239 -25.92 11.42 34.96
N LYS A 240 -25.21 11.20 33.85
CA LYS A 240 -25.36 12.06 32.66
C LYS A 240 -26.68 11.85 31.95
N ALA A 241 -27.19 10.62 31.88
CA ALA A 241 -28.51 10.35 31.30
C ALA A 241 -29.62 11.07 32.07
N GLN A 242 -29.59 10.98 33.39
CA GLN A 242 -30.51 11.73 34.25
C GLN A 242 -30.39 13.25 34.06
N ALA A 243 -29.14 13.76 33.99
CA ALA A 243 -28.91 15.19 33.76
C ALA A 243 -29.44 15.67 32.40
N VAL A 244 -29.41 14.82 31.35
CA VAL A 244 -30.01 15.13 30.04
C VAL A 244 -31.52 15.19 30.14
N LEU A 245 -32.16 14.24 30.87
CA LEU A 245 -33.60 14.23 31.08
C LEU A 245 -34.06 15.49 31.84
N ASP A 246 -33.40 15.84 32.93
CA ASP A 246 -33.71 17.03 33.73
C ASP A 246 -33.50 18.31 32.92
N ALA A 247 -32.42 18.38 32.15
CA ALA A 247 -32.15 19.48 31.23
C ALA A 247 -33.23 19.62 30.14
N SER A 248 -33.79 18.53 29.63
CA SER A 248 -34.84 18.58 28.61
C SER A 248 -36.12 19.25 29.10
N ARG A 249 -36.46 19.04 30.40
CA ARG A 249 -37.63 19.62 31.05
C ARG A 249 -37.46 21.14 31.33
N SER A 250 -36.24 21.57 31.60
CA SER A 250 -35.91 22.97 31.96
C SER A 250 -35.25 23.76 30.82
N SER A 251 -35.14 23.18 29.63
CA SER A 251 -34.41 23.77 28.51
C SER A 251 -35.06 25.05 27.97
N MET A 252 -34.23 26.05 27.69
CA MET A 252 -34.61 27.32 27.05
C MET A 252 -34.42 27.33 25.52
N GLY A 253 -34.15 26.17 24.89
CA GLY A 253 -33.98 26.08 23.44
C GLY A 253 -35.26 26.37 22.66
N MET A 254 -35.12 26.70 21.39
CA MET A 254 -36.23 26.98 20.48
C MET A 254 -36.88 25.69 19.98
N ASP A 255 -38.12 25.78 19.50
CA ASP A 255 -38.76 24.66 18.81
C ASP A 255 -38.08 24.41 17.47
N ILE A 256 -38.03 23.15 17.09
CA ILE A 256 -37.39 22.72 15.85
C ILE A 256 -38.43 22.36 14.80
N SER A 257 -38.18 22.72 13.54
CA SER A 257 -39.00 22.28 12.41
C SER A 257 -38.76 20.79 12.10
N PRO A 258 -39.78 20.01 11.69
CA PRO A 258 -39.61 18.63 11.28
C PRO A 258 -38.57 18.45 10.13
N ILE A 259 -38.50 19.42 9.23
CA ILE A 259 -37.52 19.39 8.11
C ILE A 259 -36.09 19.54 8.65
N ASP A 260 -35.87 20.46 9.59
CA ASP A 260 -34.55 20.66 10.20
C ASP A 260 -34.13 19.45 11.02
N LEU A 261 -35.09 18.80 11.71
CA LEU A 261 -34.85 17.59 12.46
C LEU A 261 -34.36 16.44 11.56
N ILE A 262 -35.03 16.21 10.41
CA ILE A 262 -34.63 15.21 9.42
C ILE A 262 -33.20 15.49 8.91
N ASN A 263 -32.85 16.76 8.65
CA ASN A 263 -31.52 17.13 8.23
C ASN A 263 -30.47 16.84 9.32
N ILE A 264 -30.75 17.21 10.56
CA ILE A 264 -29.86 16.94 11.70
C ILE A 264 -29.68 15.44 11.93
N GLU A 265 -30.74 14.65 11.80
CA GLU A 265 -30.68 13.20 11.89
C GLU A 265 -29.80 12.59 10.78
N SER A 266 -29.98 13.05 9.54
CA SER A 266 -29.17 12.63 8.41
C SER A 266 -27.67 12.93 8.63
N PHE A 267 -27.33 14.15 9.07
CA PHE A 267 -25.95 14.51 9.39
C PHE A 267 -25.40 13.71 10.59
N SER A 268 -26.21 13.50 11.63
CA SER A 268 -25.83 12.69 12.79
C SER A 268 -25.53 11.24 12.38
N THR A 269 -26.38 10.66 11.55
CA THR A 269 -26.19 9.32 10.99
C THR A 269 -24.87 9.24 10.17
N ARG A 270 -24.57 10.28 9.39
CA ARG A 270 -23.32 10.34 8.63
C ARG A 270 -22.09 10.40 9.55
N VAL A 271 -22.13 11.19 10.62
CA VAL A 271 -21.02 11.27 11.61
C VAL A 271 -20.81 9.92 12.29
N ILE A 272 -21.88 9.22 12.66
CA ILE A 272 -21.82 7.89 13.29
C ILE A 272 -21.14 6.91 12.34
N SER A 273 -21.60 6.80 11.10
CA SER A 273 -21.03 5.92 10.08
C SER A 273 -19.57 6.23 9.78
N LEU A 274 -19.18 7.50 9.67
CA LEU A 274 -17.78 7.90 9.47
C LEU A 274 -16.91 7.57 10.68
N SER A 275 -17.43 7.67 11.89
CA SER A 275 -16.69 7.33 13.12
C SER A 275 -16.46 5.82 13.25
N GLU A 276 -17.43 5.01 12.86
CA GLU A 276 -17.29 3.55 12.81
C GLU A 276 -16.26 3.15 11.75
N TYR A 277 -16.37 3.67 10.55
CA TYR A 277 -15.40 3.43 9.48
C TYR A 277 -13.98 3.87 9.89
N ARG A 278 -13.84 4.98 10.63
CA ARG A 278 -12.56 5.42 11.19
C ARG A 278 -11.94 4.38 12.12
N LYS A 279 -12.75 3.73 12.98
CA LYS A 279 -12.28 2.66 13.87
C LYS A 279 -11.79 1.46 13.08
N GLU A 280 -12.59 0.99 12.10
CA GLU A 280 -12.21 -0.12 11.23
C GLU A 280 -10.92 0.18 10.45
N LEU A 281 -10.79 1.39 9.91
CA LEU A 281 -9.59 1.81 9.18
C LEU A 281 -8.36 1.88 10.10
N GLN A 282 -8.53 2.27 11.36
CA GLN A 282 -7.45 2.28 12.35
C GLN A 282 -6.97 0.85 12.68
N GLU A 283 -7.87 -0.10 12.83
CA GLU A 283 -7.54 -1.52 13.02
C GLU A 283 -6.85 -2.10 11.78
N TYR A 284 -7.35 -1.77 10.59
CA TYR A 284 -6.69 -2.14 9.34
C TYR A 284 -5.26 -1.59 9.26
N LEU A 285 -5.06 -0.31 9.57
CA LEU A 285 -3.75 0.32 9.61
C LEU A 285 -2.81 -0.38 10.58
N ARG A 286 -3.30 -0.71 11.79
CA ARG A 286 -2.56 -1.46 12.80
C ARG A 286 -2.10 -2.82 12.29
N SER A 287 -3.02 -3.59 11.69
CA SER A 287 -2.71 -4.88 11.08
C SER A 287 -1.66 -4.77 9.97
N LYS A 288 -1.77 -3.75 9.11
CA LYS A 288 -0.80 -3.52 8.03
C LYS A 288 0.56 -3.08 8.54
N MET A 289 0.61 -2.20 9.54
CA MET A 289 1.86 -1.78 10.18
C MET A 289 2.60 -2.95 10.82
N THR A 290 1.89 -3.85 11.50
CA THR A 290 2.49 -5.08 12.07
C THR A 290 3.07 -6.01 10.99
N GLN A 291 2.48 -6.04 9.79
CA GLN A 291 2.98 -6.85 8.68
C GLN A 291 4.19 -6.24 7.96
N VAL A 292 4.21 -4.91 7.80
CA VAL A 292 5.19 -4.18 6.97
C VAL A 292 6.36 -3.67 7.80
N ALA A 293 6.10 -3.06 8.94
CA ALA A 293 7.09 -2.41 9.80
C ALA A 293 6.85 -2.73 11.29
N PRO A 294 6.99 -4.01 11.71
CA PRO A 294 6.70 -4.43 13.08
C PRO A 294 7.61 -3.77 14.12
N SER A 295 8.92 -3.64 13.83
CA SER A 295 9.87 -3.03 14.77
C SER A 295 9.62 -1.54 14.95
N LEU A 296 9.28 -0.82 13.87
CA LEU A 296 8.93 0.60 13.95
C LEU A 296 7.61 0.81 14.70
N SER A 297 6.62 -0.06 14.47
CA SER A 297 5.32 -0.04 15.14
C SER A 297 5.44 -0.29 16.65
N ALA A 298 6.21 -1.31 17.05
CA ALA A 298 6.47 -1.62 18.45
C ALA A 298 7.21 -0.49 19.19
N LEU A 299 8.15 0.17 18.50
CA LEU A 299 8.95 1.25 19.07
C LEU A 299 8.16 2.55 19.30
N ILE A 300 7.48 3.06 18.28
CA ILE A 300 6.91 4.43 18.29
C ILE A 300 5.38 4.46 18.21
N GLY A 301 4.77 3.31 17.97
CA GLY A 301 3.33 3.16 17.74
C GLY A 301 2.95 3.24 16.26
N GLU A 302 1.80 2.67 15.93
CA GLU A 302 1.35 2.44 14.57
C GLU A 302 1.07 3.75 13.81
N VAL A 303 0.40 4.70 14.47
CA VAL A 303 -0.02 5.96 13.85
C VAL A 303 1.18 6.86 13.55
N VAL A 304 2.10 7.01 14.50
CA VAL A 304 3.29 7.86 14.32
C VAL A 304 4.25 7.21 13.32
N GLY A 305 4.42 5.88 13.38
CA GLY A 305 5.19 5.12 12.41
C GLY A 305 4.64 5.26 10.99
N ALA A 306 3.32 5.13 10.82
CA ALA A 306 2.66 5.31 9.53
C ALA A 306 2.82 6.74 8.98
N ARG A 307 2.74 7.76 9.82
CA ARG A 307 2.99 9.16 9.41
C ARG A 307 4.43 9.38 8.98
N LEU A 308 5.40 8.76 9.64
CA LEU A 308 6.81 8.83 9.21
C LEU A 308 7.01 8.18 7.83
N ILE A 309 6.39 7.01 7.57
CA ILE A 309 6.45 6.34 6.27
C ILE A 309 5.77 7.20 5.19
N SER A 310 4.60 7.77 5.50
CA SER A 310 3.84 8.62 4.58
C SER A 310 4.63 9.88 4.18
N HIS A 311 5.23 10.57 5.13
CA HIS A 311 6.06 11.75 4.84
C HIS A 311 7.37 11.41 4.09
N ALA A 312 7.93 10.22 4.30
CA ALA A 312 9.09 9.75 3.55
C ALA A 312 8.73 9.26 2.13
N GLY A 313 7.43 8.98 1.88
CA GLY A 313 6.91 8.44 0.63
C GLY A 313 7.08 6.92 0.47
N SER A 314 7.94 6.27 1.25
CA SER A 314 8.10 4.81 1.33
C SER A 314 8.92 4.41 2.54
N LEU A 315 8.79 3.14 2.98
CA LEU A 315 9.64 2.58 4.03
C LEU A 315 11.12 2.53 3.59
N THR A 316 11.39 2.25 2.33
CA THR A 316 12.75 2.24 1.77
C THR A 316 13.40 3.63 1.79
N ASN A 317 12.65 4.68 1.50
CA ASN A 317 13.14 6.05 1.62
C ASN A 317 13.40 6.43 3.08
N LEU A 318 12.50 6.06 3.99
CA LEU A 318 12.68 6.27 5.44
C LEU A 318 13.96 5.60 5.94
N ALA A 319 14.23 4.37 5.49
CA ALA A 319 15.44 3.62 5.84
C ALA A 319 16.75 4.28 5.32
N LYS A 320 16.68 5.00 4.19
CA LYS A 320 17.81 5.76 3.63
C LYS A 320 18.10 7.05 4.39
N TYR A 321 17.11 7.64 5.05
CA TYR A 321 17.29 8.90 5.75
C TYR A 321 18.23 8.76 6.95
N PRO A 322 19.09 9.76 7.19
CA PRO A 322 19.86 9.86 8.43
C PRO A 322 18.93 10.22 9.60
N ALA A 323 19.32 9.83 10.80
CA ALA A 323 18.52 10.07 12.02
C ALA A 323 18.21 11.56 12.28
N SER A 324 19.09 12.46 11.86
CA SER A 324 18.84 13.91 11.93
C SER A 324 17.66 14.35 11.08
N THR A 325 17.47 13.76 9.89
CA THR A 325 16.32 14.03 9.03
C THR A 325 15.04 13.44 9.64
N VAL A 326 15.10 12.20 10.14
CA VAL A 326 13.94 11.57 10.82
C VAL A 326 13.51 12.39 12.04
N GLN A 327 14.46 13.01 12.78
CA GLN A 327 14.15 13.85 13.94
C GLN A 327 13.27 15.05 13.59
N ILE A 328 13.49 15.69 12.42
CA ILE A 328 12.81 16.92 12.01
C ILE A 328 11.77 16.70 10.90
N LEU A 329 11.56 15.47 10.47
CA LEU A 329 10.58 15.12 9.44
C LEU A 329 9.18 15.64 9.85
N GLY A 330 8.49 16.34 8.93
CA GLY A 330 7.22 17.03 9.18
C GLY A 330 7.35 18.45 9.74
N ALA A 331 8.59 18.91 10.02
CA ALA A 331 8.87 20.28 10.43
C ALA A 331 9.71 21.07 9.40
N GLU A 332 9.66 20.65 8.14
CA GLU A 332 10.48 21.19 7.05
C GLU A 332 10.22 22.69 6.83
N LYS A 333 8.95 23.09 6.81
CA LYS A 333 8.56 24.52 6.68
C LYS A 333 9.13 25.38 7.80
N ALA A 334 9.12 24.86 9.04
CA ALA A 334 9.69 25.56 10.20
C ALA A 334 11.23 25.63 10.10
N LEU A 335 11.88 24.55 9.62
CA LEU A 335 13.31 24.51 9.39
C LEU A 335 13.74 25.55 8.33
N PHE A 336 13.08 25.57 7.18
CA PHE A 336 13.39 26.56 6.12
C PHE A 336 13.14 27.99 6.59
N ARG A 337 12.07 28.24 7.36
CA ARG A 337 11.83 29.54 7.95
C ARG A 337 12.98 29.94 8.88
N ALA A 338 13.39 29.04 9.79
CA ALA A 338 14.47 29.29 10.73
C ALA A 338 15.81 29.57 10.02
N LEU A 339 16.12 28.83 8.95
CA LEU A 339 17.31 29.06 8.13
C LEU A 339 17.27 30.45 7.44
N LYS A 340 16.10 30.82 6.87
CA LYS A 340 15.93 32.12 6.20
C LYS A 340 16.04 33.29 7.19
N THR A 341 15.46 33.16 8.37
CA THR A 341 15.46 34.23 9.40
C THR A 341 16.66 34.16 10.35
N ARG A 342 17.59 33.20 10.15
CA ARG A 342 18.73 32.92 11.06
C ARG A 342 18.28 32.70 12.52
N GLY A 343 17.07 32.14 12.69
CA GLY A 343 16.48 31.81 13.99
C GLY A 343 16.87 30.40 14.47
N ASN A 344 16.25 30.00 15.60
CA ASN A 344 16.45 28.67 16.16
C ASN A 344 15.78 27.59 15.30
N THR A 345 16.53 26.55 14.93
CA THR A 345 16.00 25.39 14.19
C THR A 345 15.06 24.54 15.06
N PRO A 346 14.03 23.89 14.45
CA PRO A 346 13.14 23.01 15.20
C PRO A 346 13.90 21.83 15.80
N LYS A 347 13.59 21.47 17.04
CA LYS A 347 14.23 20.36 17.77
C LYS A 347 13.65 19.00 17.42
N TYR A 348 12.41 18.95 16.93
CA TYR A 348 11.65 17.75 16.61
C TYR A 348 10.53 18.05 15.59
N GLY A 349 10.11 17.04 14.84
CA GLY A 349 9.01 17.07 13.88
C GLY A 349 7.87 16.14 14.32
N LEU A 350 7.38 15.26 13.40
CA LEU A 350 6.31 14.29 13.65
C LEU A 350 6.57 13.38 14.85
N ILE A 351 7.81 13.08 15.13
CA ILE A 351 8.24 12.26 16.26
C ILE A 351 7.78 12.83 17.62
N PHE A 352 7.42 14.14 17.67
CA PHE A 352 6.90 14.79 18.89
C PHE A 352 5.63 14.14 19.43
N HIS A 353 4.81 13.56 18.57
CA HIS A 353 3.56 12.90 18.95
C HIS A 353 3.77 11.54 19.64
N SER A 354 5.01 11.11 19.80
CA SER A 354 5.34 9.91 20.57
C SER A 354 5.13 10.12 22.07
N THR A 355 4.64 9.10 22.75
CA THR A 355 4.42 9.09 24.20
C THR A 355 5.70 9.37 24.99
N PHE A 356 6.86 8.94 24.49
CA PHE A 356 8.16 9.16 25.12
C PHE A 356 8.53 10.64 25.26
N ILE A 357 8.28 11.42 24.20
CA ILE A 357 8.55 12.87 24.24
C ILE A 357 7.52 13.60 25.07
N GLY A 358 6.27 13.10 25.09
CA GLY A 358 5.21 13.65 25.95
C GLY A 358 5.58 13.58 27.44
N ARG A 359 6.06 12.40 27.90
CA ARG A 359 6.48 12.16 29.29
C ARG A 359 7.77 12.89 29.69
N ALA A 360 8.65 13.20 28.76
CA ALA A 360 9.94 13.83 29.04
C ALA A 360 9.79 15.26 29.57
N ALA A 361 10.58 15.63 30.57
CA ALA A 361 10.68 17.01 31.05
C ALA A 361 11.09 17.98 29.93
N ALA A 362 10.60 19.22 29.97
CA ALA A 362 10.77 20.22 28.90
C ALA A 362 12.25 20.42 28.48
N LYS A 363 13.19 20.43 29.45
CA LYS A 363 14.63 20.55 29.20
C LYS A 363 15.22 19.35 28.43
N ASN A 364 14.61 18.15 28.56
CA ASN A 364 15.11 16.91 27.99
C ASN A 364 14.41 16.51 26.68
N LYS A 365 13.28 17.14 26.30
CA LYS A 365 12.52 16.81 25.07
C LYS A 365 13.39 16.76 23.82
N GLY A 366 14.31 17.70 23.62
CA GLY A 366 15.21 17.69 22.47
C GLY A 366 16.28 16.59 22.50
N ARG A 367 16.73 16.18 23.72
CA ARG A 367 17.70 15.10 23.89
C ARG A 367 17.07 13.73 23.59
N ILE A 368 15.90 13.48 24.16
CA ILE A 368 15.18 12.21 23.95
C ILE A 368 14.69 12.09 22.50
N SER A 369 14.26 13.20 21.87
CA SER A 369 13.88 13.22 20.46
C SER A 369 15.02 12.79 19.55
N ARG A 370 16.24 13.23 19.79
CA ARG A 370 17.42 12.78 19.03
C ARG A 370 17.71 11.30 19.25
N TYR A 371 17.61 10.84 20.48
CA TYR A 371 17.82 9.43 20.82
C TYR A 371 16.75 8.53 20.15
N LEU A 372 15.49 8.91 20.27
CA LEU A 372 14.38 8.21 19.63
C LEU A 372 14.50 8.17 18.10
N ALA A 373 14.92 9.28 17.46
CA ALA A 373 15.14 9.32 16.02
C ALA A 373 16.21 8.32 15.56
N ASN A 374 17.31 8.18 16.32
CA ASN A 374 18.33 7.17 16.05
C ASN A 374 17.74 5.75 16.11
N LYS A 375 16.89 5.47 17.11
CA LYS A 375 16.26 4.16 17.26
C LYS A 375 15.23 3.91 16.15
N CYS A 376 14.43 4.89 15.78
CA CYS A 376 13.50 4.79 14.64
C CYS A 376 14.22 4.51 13.31
N THR A 377 15.37 5.14 13.09
CA THR A 377 16.20 4.88 11.89
C THR A 377 16.72 3.44 11.87
N ILE A 378 17.14 2.90 13.02
CA ILE A 378 17.58 1.51 13.11
C ILE A 378 16.39 0.57 12.87
N ALA A 379 15.25 0.79 13.54
CA ALA A 379 14.05 0.00 13.38
C ALA A 379 13.56 -0.02 11.92
N SER A 380 13.50 1.14 11.25
CA SER A 380 13.06 1.21 9.85
C SER A 380 14.01 0.48 8.88
N ARG A 381 15.32 0.47 9.15
CA ARG A 381 16.30 -0.30 8.37
C ARG A 381 16.13 -1.80 8.58
N ILE A 382 15.93 -2.24 9.81
CA ILE A 382 15.67 -3.66 10.13
C ILE A 382 14.40 -4.11 9.41
N ASP A 383 13.30 -3.36 9.53
CA ASP A 383 12.03 -3.71 8.88
C ASP A 383 12.11 -3.72 7.36
N CYS A 384 12.91 -2.82 6.77
CA CYS A 384 13.10 -2.73 5.31
C CYS A 384 13.90 -3.91 4.75
N PHE A 385 14.96 -4.34 5.43
CA PHE A 385 15.93 -5.29 4.89
C PHE A 385 15.82 -6.72 5.49
N SER A 386 15.05 -6.90 6.56
CA SER A 386 14.82 -8.21 7.17
C SER A 386 13.95 -9.10 6.29
N GLU A 387 14.31 -10.36 6.11
CA GLU A 387 13.51 -11.35 5.36
C GLU A 387 12.22 -11.72 6.10
N VAL A 388 12.31 -11.89 7.41
CA VAL A 388 11.19 -12.27 8.28
C VAL A 388 10.83 -11.07 9.16
N PRO A 389 9.60 -10.51 9.05
CA PRO A 389 9.17 -9.41 9.91
C PRO A 389 8.98 -9.90 11.35
N THR A 390 9.70 -9.28 12.30
CA THR A 390 9.59 -9.57 13.74
C THR A 390 9.55 -8.27 14.54
N SER A 391 8.84 -8.24 15.67
CA SER A 391 8.78 -7.07 16.57
C SER A 391 9.92 -7.03 17.59
N VAL A 392 10.67 -8.12 17.77
CA VAL A 392 11.69 -8.29 18.81
C VAL A 392 12.65 -7.12 18.90
N PHE A 393 13.19 -6.68 17.76
CA PHE A 393 14.09 -5.51 17.74
C PHE A 393 13.39 -4.23 18.18
N GLY A 394 12.12 -4.06 17.79
CA GLY A 394 11.31 -2.89 18.18
C GLY A 394 11.10 -2.83 19.68
N ASP A 395 10.78 -3.95 20.30
CA ASP A 395 10.54 -4.07 21.74
C ASP A 395 11.82 -3.77 22.54
N LYS A 396 12.97 -4.35 22.16
CA LYS A 396 14.27 -4.05 22.79
C LYS A 396 14.71 -2.61 22.60
N LEU A 397 14.45 -2.02 21.42
CA LEU A 397 14.73 -0.59 21.19
C LEU A 397 13.83 0.30 22.04
N ARG A 398 12.59 -0.10 22.28
CA ARG A 398 11.63 0.58 23.17
C ARG A 398 12.12 0.56 24.61
N GLU A 399 12.53 -0.60 25.12
CA GLU A 399 13.13 -0.73 26.46
C GLU A 399 14.32 0.22 26.63
N GLN A 400 15.21 0.30 25.66
CA GLN A 400 16.35 1.24 25.70
C GLN A 400 15.94 2.71 25.75
N VAL A 401 14.82 3.08 25.09
CA VAL A 401 14.31 4.46 25.18
C VAL A 401 13.73 4.73 26.57
N GLU A 402 13.05 3.76 27.17
CA GLU A 402 12.52 3.87 28.54
C GLU A 402 13.65 3.94 29.57
N GLU A 403 14.68 3.10 29.47
CA GLU A 403 15.88 3.20 30.30
C GLU A 403 16.54 4.58 30.19
N ARG A 404 16.57 5.15 28.98
CA ARG A 404 17.12 6.48 28.77
C ARG A 404 16.29 7.60 29.38
N LEU A 405 14.96 7.43 29.42
CA LEU A 405 14.07 8.34 30.13
C LEU A 405 14.31 8.25 31.64
N ALA A 406 14.36 7.03 32.18
CA ALA A 406 14.64 6.78 33.59
C ALA A 406 16.01 7.36 34.00
N PHE A 407 17.04 7.22 33.15
CA PHE A 407 18.35 7.84 33.38
C PHE A 407 18.28 9.37 33.56
N TYR A 408 17.39 10.06 32.87
CA TYR A 408 17.24 11.50 33.04
C TYR A 408 16.55 11.91 34.34
N GLU A 409 15.89 10.96 35.02
CA GLU A 409 15.20 11.15 36.29
C GLU A 409 16.02 10.61 37.46
N THR A 410 16.53 9.39 37.36
CA THR A 410 17.23 8.69 38.45
C THR A 410 18.76 8.81 38.39
N GLY A 411 19.33 9.02 37.20
CA GLY A 411 20.77 9.03 36.98
C GLY A 411 21.41 7.64 36.78
N GLU A 412 20.64 6.54 36.82
CA GLU A 412 21.15 5.19 36.58
C GLU A 412 21.57 4.98 35.14
N ALA A 413 22.78 4.45 34.91
CA ALA A 413 23.33 4.27 33.58
C ALA A 413 22.56 3.21 32.79
N PRO A 414 22.04 3.51 31.57
CA PRO A 414 21.35 2.53 30.73
C PRO A 414 22.31 1.46 30.19
N ARG A 415 21.78 0.29 29.84
CA ARG A 415 22.53 -0.80 29.23
C ARG A 415 23.23 -0.37 27.93
N LYS A 416 24.37 -0.99 27.63
CA LYS A 416 25.09 -0.70 26.39
C LYS A 416 24.32 -1.22 25.18
N ASN A 417 24.32 -0.43 24.12
CA ASN A 417 23.58 -0.76 22.89
C ASN A 417 24.04 -2.09 22.24
N ILE A 418 25.33 -2.42 22.35
CA ILE A 418 25.91 -3.63 21.77
C ILE A 418 25.33 -4.87 22.45
N ASP A 419 25.21 -4.88 23.76
CA ASP A 419 24.75 -6.03 24.53
C ASP A 419 23.27 -6.30 24.27
N VAL A 420 22.44 -5.26 24.31
CA VAL A 420 21.00 -5.37 24.00
C VAL A 420 20.76 -5.82 22.54
N MET A 421 21.59 -5.37 21.59
CA MET A 421 21.45 -5.82 20.19
C MET A 421 21.88 -7.26 19.98
N LYS A 422 22.84 -7.78 20.74
CA LYS A 422 23.22 -9.20 20.73
C LYS A 422 22.09 -10.07 21.26
N GLU A 423 21.49 -9.71 22.39
CA GLU A 423 20.31 -10.38 22.94
C GLU A 423 19.15 -10.38 21.93
N ALA A 424 18.85 -9.21 21.34
CA ALA A 424 17.81 -9.07 20.33
C ALA A 424 18.06 -9.95 19.10
N LEU A 425 19.31 -10.13 18.69
CA LEU A 425 19.66 -10.97 17.54
C LEU A 425 19.38 -12.46 17.83
N VAL A 426 19.74 -12.94 19.02
CA VAL A 426 19.47 -14.33 19.43
C VAL A 426 17.96 -14.59 19.46
N GLU A 427 17.21 -13.76 20.18
CA GLU A 427 15.74 -13.86 20.23
C GLU A 427 15.09 -13.77 18.83
N ALA A 428 15.55 -12.84 17.97
CA ALA A 428 15.01 -12.68 16.64
C ALA A 428 15.27 -13.90 15.74
N THR A 429 16.42 -14.58 15.88
CA THR A 429 16.72 -15.80 15.11
C THR A 429 15.82 -16.96 15.54
N GLU A 430 15.53 -17.11 16.81
CA GLU A 430 14.61 -18.13 17.34
C GLU A 430 13.17 -17.88 16.84
N VAL A 431 12.67 -16.66 16.99
CA VAL A 431 11.32 -16.28 16.54
C VAL A 431 11.20 -16.41 15.02
N ALA A 432 12.23 -16.02 14.26
CA ALA A 432 12.23 -16.17 12.81
C ALA A 432 12.20 -17.63 12.37
N ALA A 433 12.93 -18.53 13.07
CA ALA A 433 12.89 -19.96 12.81
C ALA A 433 11.49 -20.55 13.09
N GLU A 434 10.84 -20.11 14.17
CA GLU A 434 9.47 -20.53 14.49
C GLU A 434 8.45 -20.06 13.45
N ILE A 435 8.54 -18.79 13.00
CA ILE A 435 7.67 -18.23 11.96
C ILE A 435 7.86 -18.99 10.64
N LYS A 436 9.10 -19.25 10.22
CA LYS A 436 9.41 -20.05 9.02
C LYS A 436 8.81 -21.46 9.13
N ARG A 437 8.89 -22.11 10.29
CA ARG A 437 8.28 -23.42 10.55
C ARG A 437 6.75 -23.39 10.44
N LYS A 438 6.11 -22.35 10.99
CA LYS A 438 4.65 -22.15 10.90
C LYS A 438 4.20 -21.91 9.46
N LEU A 439 4.93 -21.08 8.71
CA LEU A 439 4.67 -20.81 7.28
C LEU A 439 4.81 -22.07 6.43
N ALA A 440 5.90 -22.82 6.57
CA ALA A 440 6.10 -24.07 5.85
C ALA A 440 4.99 -25.11 6.14
N LYS A 441 4.50 -25.17 7.40
CA LYS A 441 3.37 -26.03 7.77
C LYS A 441 2.06 -25.56 7.11
N LYS A 442 1.84 -24.25 6.99
CA LYS A 442 0.67 -23.66 6.32
C LYS A 442 0.70 -23.91 4.82
N GLU A 443 1.86 -23.76 4.17
CA GLU A 443 2.06 -24.06 2.75
C GLU A 443 1.82 -25.54 2.44
N ARG A 444 2.39 -26.45 3.24
CA ARG A 444 2.13 -27.89 3.12
C ARG A 444 0.64 -28.24 3.22
N LYS A 445 -0.11 -27.55 4.12
CA LYS A 445 -1.56 -27.74 4.21
C LYS A 445 -2.29 -27.21 2.97
N ARG A 446 -1.84 -26.06 2.43
CA ARG A 446 -2.42 -25.45 1.22
C ARG A 446 -2.17 -26.34 0.00
N MET A 447 -0.96 -26.81 -0.19
CA MET A 447 -0.60 -27.75 -1.26
C MET A 447 -1.41 -29.06 -1.19
N LYS A 448 -1.60 -29.60 0.02
CA LYS A 448 -2.46 -30.78 0.20
C LYS A 448 -3.93 -30.51 -0.15
N GLN A 449 -4.44 -29.31 0.16
CA GLN A 449 -5.81 -28.93 -0.21
C GLN A 449 -5.95 -28.72 -1.72
N GLU A 450 -4.98 -28.08 -2.36
CA GLU A 450 -4.95 -27.90 -3.83
C GLU A 450 -4.85 -29.23 -4.55
N LYS A 451 -3.98 -30.13 -4.09
CA LYS A 451 -3.87 -31.48 -4.64
C LYS A 451 -5.18 -32.27 -4.52
N ARG A 452 -5.84 -32.24 -3.36
CA ARG A 452 -7.17 -32.85 -3.17
C ARG A 452 -8.25 -32.23 -4.05
N LYS A 453 -8.19 -30.90 -4.30
CA LYS A 453 -9.11 -30.24 -5.24
C LYS A 453 -8.85 -30.66 -6.68
N GLN A 454 -7.58 -30.79 -7.09
CA GLN A 454 -7.22 -31.29 -8.42
C GLN A 454 -7.59 -32.76 -8.62
N GLU A 455 -7.37 -33.61 -7.62
CA GLU A 455 -7.78 -35.02 -7.63
C GLU A 455 -9.31 -35.16 -7.70
N ALA A 456 -10.06 -34.31 -6.97
CA ALA A 456 -11.53 -34.29 -7.03
C ALA A 456 -12.05 -33.80 -8.39
N LEU A 457 -11.40 -32.79 -8.99
CA LEU A 457 -11.71 -32.29 -10.34
C LEU A 457 -11.37 -33.35 -11.42
N ALA A 458 -10.25 -34.05 -11.28
CA ALA A 458 -9.84 -35.14 -12.19
C ALA A 458 -10.78 -36.35 -12.05
N ALA A 459 -11.22 -36.69 -10.84
CA ALA A 459 -12.20 -37.76 -10.61
C ALA A 459 -13.60 -37.40 -11.15
N ALA A 460 -14.01 -36.13 -11.04
CA ALA A 460 -15.25 -35.64 -11.65
C ALA A 460 -15.20 -35.61 -13.19
N ALA A 461 -14.01 -35.35 -13.76
CA ALA A 461 -13.81 -35.41 -15.22
C ALA A 461 -13.71 -36.85 -15.75
N ALA A 462 -13.34 -37.83 -14.92
CA ALA A 462 -13.25 -39.24 -15.28
C ALA A 462 -14.60 -40.00 -15.15
N SER A 463 -15.56 -39.50 -14.36
CA SER A 463 -16.92 -39.99 -14.31
C SER A 463 -17.77 -39.16 -15.29
N GLY A 464 -17.68 -39.49 -16.60
CA GLY A 464 -18.52 -38.90 -17.63
C GLY A 464 -19.97 -39.29 -17.42
N ASP A 465 -20.74 -38.39 -16.83
CA ASP A 465 -22.18 -38.40 -16.88
C ASP A 465 -22.68 -37.02 -17.30
N GLU A 466 -23.31 -36.98 -18.47
CA GLU A 466 -23.92 -35.81 -19.06
C GLU A 466 -25.18 -35.45 -18.29
N THR A 467 -25.09 -34.54 -17.33
CA THR A 467 -26.25 -33.71 -16.93
C THR A 467 -25.76 -32.31 -16.56
N MET A 468 -26.08 -31.38 -17.45
CA MET A 468 -25.92 -29.94 -17.21
C MET A 468 -26.84 -29.52 -16.05
N GLU A 469 -26.22 -29.17 -14.92
CA GLU A 469 -26.75 -28.19 -13.98
C GLU A 469 -25.58 -27.41 -13.37
N GLU A 470 -25.55 -26.11 -13.66
CA GLU A 470 -24.59 -25.18 -13.06
C GLU A 470 -24.91 -25.03 -11.55
N PRO A 471 -23.93 -25.26 -10.66
CA PRO A 471 -24.12 -24.85 -9.28
C PRO A 471 -23.65 -23.41 -9.09
N ALA A 472 -24.57 -22.53 -8.67
CA ALA A 472 -24.35 -21.17 -8.27
C ALA A 472 -23.22 -21.01 -7.22
N PRO A 473 -22.44 -19.91 -7.26
CA PRO A 473 -21.30 -19.72 -6.37
C PRO A 473 -21.74 -19.36 -4.95
N LYS A 474 -21.58 -20.31 -4.03
CA LYS A 474 -21.71 -20.02 -2.59
C LYS A 474 -20.56 -19.11 -2.14
N LYS A 475 -20.89 -17.88 -1.80
CA LYS A 475 -20.03 -16.91 -1.13
C LYS A 475 -19.54 -17.46 0.22
N ALA A 476 -18.27 -17.83 0.31
CA ALA A 476 -17.63 -18.10 1.59
C ALA A 476 -16.94 -16.84 2.11
N ARG A 477 -17.65 -16.05 2.91
CA ARG A 477 -17.02 -15.16 3.89
C ARG A 477 -16.47 -16.03 5.01
N LYS A 478 -15.17 -16.07 5.18
CA LYS A 478 -14.55 -16.56 6.41
C LYS A 478 -13.68 -15.45 6.98
N ALA A 479 -14.16 -14.94 8.10
CA ALA A 479 -13.45 -14.10 9.02
C ALA A 479 -12.14 -14.78 9.50
N ILE A 480 -11.13 -13.95 9.70
CA ILE A 480 -9.87 -14.33 10.32
C ILE A 480 -10.12 -14.28 11.83
N GLU A 481 -10.30 -15.44 12.46
CA GLU A 481 -10.25 -15.57 13.90
C GLU A 481 -8.81 -15.77 14.36
N VAL A 482 -8.40 -14.89 15.23
CA VAL A 482 -7.25 -15.06 16.14
C VAL A 482 -7.75 -15.94 17.27
N GLY A 483 -7.12 -17.10 17.46
CA GLY A 483 -7.51 -18.04 18.48
C GLY A 483 -7.13 -17.58 19.87
N ASP A 484 -8.06 -17.71 20.79
CA ASP A 484 -7.80 -17.91 22.21
C ASP A 484 -8.65 -19.11 22.68
N GLU A 485 -8.00 -19.98 23.43
CA GLU A 485 -8.58 -21.25 23.91
C GLU A 485 -9.45 -21.00 25.13
N THR A 486 -10.69 -21.46 25.12
CA THR A 486 -11.34 -22.14 26.26
C THR A 486 -12.64 -22.81 25.83
N GLU A 487 -12.88 -23.98 26.38
CA GLU A 487 -13.88 -25.00 26.03
C GLU A 487 -15.36 -24.69 26.44
N PRO A 488 -16.29 -25.59 26.14
CA PRO A 488 -17.59 -25.23 25.54
C PRO A 488 -18.79 -25.32 26.49
N LYS A 489 -19.87 -24.59 26.18
CA LYS A 489 -21.23 -24.94 26.65
C LYS A 489 -22.30 -24.74 25.57
N LYS A 490 -23.05 -25.81 25.34
CA LYS A 490 -24.23 -25.96 24.49
C LYS A 490 -25.36 -24.99 24.85
N ARG A 491 -26.05 -24.40 23.86
CA ARG A 491 -27.54 -24.30 23.85
C ARG A 491 -28.09 -23.73 22.53
N LYS A 492 -28.98 -24.54 21.95
CA LYS A 492 -30.33 -24.34 21.34
C LYS A 492 -30.58 -23.23 20.31
N LYS A 493 -31.14 -23.75 19.20
CA LYS A 493 -31.77 -23.12 18.04
C LYS A 493 -32.91 -22.15 18.40
N HIS A 494 -32.99 -21.03 17.67
CA HIS A 494 -34.29 -20.43 17.28
C HIS A 494 -34.21 -19.93 15.82
N HIS A 495 -35.28 -20.21 15.09
CA HIS A 495 -35.56 -19.90 13.71
C HIS A 495 -36.12 -18.46 13.65
N VAL A 496 -35.69 -17.63 12.74
CA VAL A 496 -36.42 -16.46 12.25
C VAL A 496 -36.11 -16.28 10.77
N GLU A 497 -37.15 -16.14 9.99
CA GLU A 497 -37.21 -15.91 8.54
C GLU A 497 -36.80 -14.46 8.24
N GLU A 498 -36.02 -14.24 7.17
CA GLU A 498 -35.79 -12.90 6.60
C GLU A 498 -36.19 -12.87 5.14
N GLU A 499 -36.98 -11.87 4.80
CA GLU A 499 -37.44 -11.53 3.46
C GLU A 499 -36.33 -10.91 2.61
N GLU A 500 -36.28 -11.32 1.34
CA GLU A 500 -35.40 -10.77 0.31
C GLU A 500 -35.93 -9.42 -0.22
N VAL A 501 -35.03 -8.43 -0.30
CA VAL A 501 -35.24 -7.23 -1.13
C VAL A 501 -34.18 -7.23 -2.24
N VAL A 502 -34.68 -7.24 -3.47
CA VAL A 502 -33.91 -7.22 -4.71
C VAL A 502 -33.58 -5.76 -5.06
N GLU A 503 -32.31 -5.44 -5.27
CA GLU A 503 -31.89 -4.19 -5.92
C GLU A 503 -31.19 -4.48 -7.25
N GLU A 504 -31.78 -3.96 -8.32
CA GLU A 504 -31.23 -3.91 -9.68
C GLU A 504 -30.12 -2.86 -9.80
N ASN A 505 -28.96 -3.27 -10.33
CA ASN A 505 -27.90 -2.36 -10.75
C ASN A 505 -27.98 -2.06 -12.25
N GLY A 506 -28.47 -0.87 -12.58
CA GLY A 506 -28.38 -0.29 -13.91
C GLY A 506 -27.01 0.35 -14.16
N VAL A 507 -26.31 -0.11 -15.19
CA VAL A 507 -25.07 0.49 -15.70
C VAL A 507 -25.47 1.63 -16.65
N ALA A 508 -25.06 2.86 -16.34
CA ALA A 508 -25.16 4.00 -17.23
C ALA A 508 -23.78 4.31 -17.85
N GLU A 509 -23.71 4.14 -19.16
CA GLU A 509 -22.65 4.62 -20.04
C GLU A 509 -22.63 6.16 -20.05
N VAL A 510 -21.49 6.77 -19.79
CA VAL A 510 -21.31 8.22 -19.93
C VAL A 510 -20.43 8.50 -21.14
N ALA A 511 -21.06 9.14 -22.13
CA ALA A 511 -20.45 9.62 -23.36
C ALA A 511 -19.57 10.87 -23.12
N GLU A 512 -18.43 10.93 -23.83
CA GLU A 512 -17.54 12.08 -23.90
C GLU A 512 -18.19 13.30 -24.60
N PRO A 513 -17.90 14.53 -24.20
CA PRO A 513 -18.16 15.69 -25.01
C PRO A 513 -16.91 16.26 -25.70
N LYS A 514 -17.07 16.52 -26.98
CA LYS A 514 -16.13 17.07 -27.95
C LYS A 514 -15.59 18.45 -27.57
N LYS A 515 -14.29 18.63 -27.84
CA LYS A 515 -13.53 19.89 -27.83
C LYS A 515 -14.12 20.96 -28.74
N LYS A 516 -14.26 22.20 -28.23
CA LYS A 516 -14.24 23.44 -29.03
C LYS A 516 -13.08 24.33 -28.58
N LYS A 517 -12.18 24.61 -29.56
CA LYS A 517 -11.12 25.61 -29.49
C LYS A 517 -11.72 27.02 -29.40
N LYS A 518 -11.20 27.88 -28.55
CA LYS A 518 -11.10 29.32 -28.83
C LYS A 518 -9.84 29.93 -28.19
N LYS A 519 -9.29 30.88 -28.99
CA LYS A 519 -8.01 31.57 -28.92
C LYS A 519 -7.90 32.62 -27.80
N LYS A 520 -6.66 32.76 -27.32
CA LYS A 520 -5.87 33.97 -26.94
C LYS A 520 -6.59 35.19 -26.33
N LYS A 521 -6.09 35.60 -25.15
CA LYS A 521 -5.41 36.89 -24.99
C LYS A 521 -4.62 36.95 -23.67
N HIS A 522 -3.40 37.45 -23.83
CA HIS A 522 -2.45 37.95 -22.84
C HIS A 522 -3.05 39.13 -22.09
N VAL A 523 -2.86 39.26 -20.80
CA VAL A 523 -2.62 40.50 -20.05
C VAL A 523 -1.97 40.11 -18.72
N GLU A 524 -0.90 40.85 -18.41
CA GLU A 524 -0.10 40.89 -17.22
C GLU A 524 -0.82 41.65 -16.08
N GLU A 525 -0.20 41.53 -14.86
CA GLU A 525 -0.33 42.40 -13.68
C GLU A 525 -1.66 42.28 -12.92
N ASP A 526 -1.76 42.32 -11.61
CA ASP A 526 -0.93 42.82 -10.51
C ASP A 526 -1.41 42.23 -9.18
N GLU A 527 -0.60 42.43 -8.18
CA GLU A 527 -0.80 42.22 -6.76
C GLU A 527 -2.16 42.65 -6.21
N ALA A 528 -2.68 41.92 -5.22
CA ALA A 528 -3.36 42.48 -4.07
C ALA A 528 -3.47 41.52 -2.90
N GLU A 529 -2.89 41.90 -1.79
CA GLU A 529 -3.17 41.46 -0.43
C GLU A 529 -4.62 41.76 -0.04
N GLU A 530 -5.19 40.96 0.85
CA GLU A 530 -6.16 41.32 1.89
C GLU A 530 -6.32 40.14 2.85
N HIS A 531 -5.80 40.22 4.07
CA HIS A 531 -6.31 40.77 5.31
C HIS A 531 -7.74 40.39 5.71
N SER A 532 -7.83 39.63 6.77
CA SER A 532 -8.70 39.84 7.93
C SER A 532 -8.25 38.89 9.05
N GLY A 533 -7.85 39.22 10.21
CA GLY A 533 -8.14 40.32 11.11
C GLY A 533 -9.19 39.93 12.15
N THR A 534 -8.77 39.60 13.36
CA THR A 534 -9.39 39.95 14.66
C THR A 534 -8.46 39.48 15.76
N ASN A 535 -7.73 40.34 16.38
CA ASN A 535 -7.96 41.10 17.60
C ASN A 535 -8.38 40.28 18.82
N ILE A 536 -7.51 40.31 19.83
CA ILE A 536 -7.79 40.87 21.18
C ILE A 536 -6.46 41.03 21.92
N VAL A 537 -6.20 42.28 22.31
CA VAL A 537 -5.18 42.76 23.26
C VAL A 537 -5.86 42.90 24.64
N PRO A 538 -5.14 42.84 25.77
CA PRO A 538 -4.87 44.11 26.42
C PRO A 538 -3.44 44.31 26.97
N GLU A 539 -3.11 45.58 26.98
CA GLU A 539 -2.11 46.39 27.60
C GLU A 539 -1.51 45.91 28.93
N ASP A 540 -0.20 46.18 29.14
CA ASP A 540 0.24 47.20 30.06
C ASP A 540 1.73 47.53 29.92
N THR A 541 1.93 48.80 29.72
CA THR A 541 2.99 49.76 30.07
C THR A 541 4.32 49.27 30.65
N ALA A 542 5.41 49.69 30.07
CA ALA A 542 6.38 50.67 30.56
C ALA A 542 7.67 50.75 29.69
N GLN A 543 7.93 51.96 29.23
CA GLN A 543 9.19 52.42 28.60
C GLN A 543 10.23 52.80 29.66
N PRO A 544 11.37 53.41 29.26
CA PRO A 544 12.63 52.80 28.73
C PRO A 544 13.85 53.24 29.58
N LYS A 545 15.03 52.62 29.37
CA LYS A 545 16.32 53.28 29.66
C LYS A 545 17.46 52.85 28.74
N LYS A 546 17.98 53.85 28.00
CA LYS A 546 19.27 53.90 27.34
C LYS A 546 20.43 53.86 28.34
N LYS A 547 21.56 53.26 27.97
CA LYS A 547 22.95 53.77 28.13
C LYS A 547 23.92 52.71 27.61
N LYS A 548 24.62 53.01 26.54
CA LYS A 548 25.97 53.57 26.34
C LYS A 548 27.15 52.62 26.69
N LYS A 549 27.85 52.28 25.58
CA LYS A 549 29.30 52.24 25.32
C LYS A 549 30.30 52.00 26.48
N LYS A 550 31.20 51.07 26.24
CA LYS A 550 32.69 51.22 26.01
C LYS A 550 33.33 49.86 26.06
N VAL A 551 34.03 49.45 24.98
CA VAL A 551 35.47 49.54 24.76
C VAL A 551 36.35 48.96 25.90
N LYS A 552 36.82 47.77 25.70
CA LYS A 552 38.22 47.38 25.52
C LYS A 552 38.31 45.99 24.91
#